data_a808b439ccb9581ed2283845f2da26ec
#
_entry.id   a808b439ccb9581ed2283845f2da26ec
#
_cell.length_a   1.000
_cell.length_b   1.000
_cell.length_c   1.000
_cell.angle_alpha   90.00
_cell.angle_beta   90.00
_cell.angle_gamma   90.00
#
_symmetry.space_group_name_H-M   'P 1'
#
loop_
_entity.id
_entity.type
_entity.pdbx_description
1 polymer ?
#
loop_
_entity_poly.entity_id
_entity_poly.type
_entity_poly.pdbx_seq_one_letter_code
_entity_poly.pdbx_strand_id
1 'polypeptide(L)'
;RRQGYEFQVSPPNVIYKHDENGKLLEPIELLMIEVPEQYVGAVMERLGTRHAELQNMGTREGGMSHLEFLIPARGLLGYRSQFMTDTNGNGIMNHIFNGYEEYKGDIEQRSTGSIIVHETGETTSYGLFNAQSRGRLFIGAGVAVYEGMVIGESPKSEDIVCNVCKAKHLTNTRASGSDDALKLVPPSIMSLEQSLDFIKDDELVEVTPNNIRI
;
A
#
# COMPACT_ATOMS: atom_id res chain seq x y z
N ARG A 1 -2.68 -20.43 -4.33
CA ARG A 1 -3.13 -20.33 -5.72
C ARG A 1 -2.92 -21.62 -6.50
N ARG A 2 -1.71 -22.17 -6.57
CA ARG A 2 -1.41 -23.42 -7.34
C ARG A 2 -2.21 -24.64 -6.91
N GLN A 3 -2.63 -24.70 -5.64
CA GLN A 3 -3.40 -25.82 -5.07
C GLN A 3 -4.92 -25.59 -5.10
N GLY A 4 -5.40 -24.48 -5.67
CA GLY A 4 -6.84 -24.18 -5.79
C GLY A 4 -7.51 -23.65 -4.53
N TYR A 5 -6.75 -23.33 -3.45
CA TYR A 5 -7.31 -22.77 -2.24
C TYR A 5 -7.71 -21.30 -2.44
N GLU A 6 -8.79 -20.92 -1.78
CA GLU A 6 -9.28 -19.56 -1.65
C GLU A 6 -9.25 -19.17 -0.17
N PHE A 7 -8.75 -17.97 0.13
CA PHE A 7 -8.61 -17.47 1.48
C PHE A 7 -8.54 -15.94 1.51
N GLN A 8 -8.80 -15.39 2.68
CA GLN A 8 -8.66 -13.97 2.96
C GLN A 8 -7.51 -13.75 3.93
N VAL A 9 -6.81 -12.65 3.76
CA VAL A 9 -5.65 -12.27 4.57
C VAL A 9 -5.88 -10.85 5.09
N SER A 10 -5.75 -10.67 6.40
CA SER A 10 -5.69 -9.36 7.07
C SER A 10 -4.28 -8.78 7.03
N PRO A 11 -4.11 -7.48 7.32
CA PRO A 11 -2.80 -6.90 7.53
C PRO A 11 -1.99 -7.69 8.58
N PRO A 12 -0.67 -7.80 8.41
CA PRO A 12 0.17 -8.42 9.42
C PRO A 12 0.20 -7.56 10.68
N ASN A 13 0.08 -8.21 11.85
CA ASN A 13 0.14 -7.56 13.15
C ASN A 13 1.34 -8.05 13.95
N VAL A 14 1.94 -7.15 14.76
CA VAL A 14 3.00 -7.49 15.70
C VAL A 14 2.41 -8.05 17.00
N ILE A 15 3.18 -8.88 17.71
CA ILE A 15 2.78 -9.44 18.99
C ILE A 15 3.25 -8.51 20.09
N TYR A 16 2.30 -7.87 20.78
CA TYR A 16 2.56 -7.04 21.96
C TYR A 16 2.72 -7.89 23.20
N LYS A 17 3.40 -7.35 24.20
CA LYS A 17 3.52 -7.91 25.56
C LYS A 17 3.16 -6.86 26.59
N HIS A 18 2.97 -7.27 27.84
CA HIS A 18 2.85 -6.36 28.97
C HIS A 18 3.99 -6.67 29.93
N ASP A 19 4.55 -5.62 30.53
CA ASP A 19 5.52 -5.76 31.61
C ASP A 19 4.83 -6.13 32.94
N GLU A 20 5.60 -6.29 34.01
CA GLU A 20 5.10 -6.61 35.37
C GLU A 20 4.18 -5.53 35.94
N ASN A 21 4.24 -4.30 35.43
CA ASN A 21 3.42 -3.16 35.81
C ASN A 21 2.20 -2.96 34.95
N GLY A 22 2.00 -3.82 33.91
CA GLY A 22 0.89 -3.73 32.96
C GLY A 22 1.11 -2.75 31.82
N LYS A 23 2.33 -2.21 31.63
CA LYS A 23 2.64 -1.34 30.50
C LYS A 23 2.74 -2.17 29.22
N LEU A 24 2.21 -1.60 28.13
CA LEU A 24 2.28 -2.20 26.81
C LEU A 24 3.70 -2.10 26.23
N LEU A 25 4.24 -3.24 25.82
CA LEU A 25 5.53 -3.37 25.17
C LEU A 25 5.34 -3.83 23.72
N GLU A 26 6.14 -3.26 22.83
CA GLU A 26 6.18 -3.65 21.41
C GLU A 26 7.55 -4.19 21.00
N PRO A 27 7.60 -5.09 20.01
CA PRO A 27 8.86 -5.60 19.50
C PRO A 27 9.61 -4.51 18.75
N ILE A 28 10.90 -4.38 19.04
CA ILE A 28 11.83 -3.44 18.41
C ILE A 28 12.83 -4.23 17.58
N GLU A 29 13.14 -3.70 16.41
CA GLU A 29 14.16 -4.25 15.52
C GLU A 29 15.30 -3.27 15.32
N LEU A 30 16.52 -3.81 15.22
CA LEU A 30 17.68 -3.09 14.74
C LEU A 30 17.65 -3.15 13.20
N LEU A 31 17.42 -1.99 12.60
CA LEU A 31 17.37 -1.80 11.15
C LEU A 31 18.72 -1.26 10.68
N MET A 32 19.34 -1.94 9.74
CA MET A 32 20.60 -1.56 9.10
C MET A 32 20.34 -1.21 7.64
N ILE A 33 20.73 -0.02 7.22
CA ILE A 33 20.53 0.50 5.87
C ILE A 33 21.86 0.93 5.29
N GLU A 34 22.09 0.57 4.02
CA GLU A 34 23.18 1.08 3.20
C GLU A 34 22.58 1.75 1.96
N VAL A 35 22.84 3.05 1.78
CA VAL A 35 22.33 3.85 0.66
C VAL A 35 23.36 4.85 0.17
N PRO A 36 23.34 5.23 -1.11
CA PRO A 36 24.09 6.42 -1.57
C PRO A 36 23.69 7.66 -0.79
N GLU A 37 24.65 8.54 -0.52
CA GLU A 37 24.49 9.74 0.33
C GLU A 37 23.28 10.60 -0.08
N GLN A 38 23.02 10.71 -1.37
CA GLN A 38 21.88 11.48 -1.92
C GLN A 38 20.50 11.03 -1.43
N TYR A 39 20.34 9.78 -0.96
CA TYR A 39 19.06 9.24 -0.49
C TYR A 39 18.93 9.25 1.04
N VAL A 40 19.99 9.61 1.77
CA VAL A 40 19.98 9.61 3.25
C VAL A 40 18.86 10.49 3.79
N GLY A 41 18.67 11.69 3.22
CA GLY A 41 17.62 12.62 3.65
C GLY A 41 16.21 12.02 3.54
N ALA A 42 15.88 11.40 2.41
CA ALA A 42 14.59 10.76 2.19
C ALA A 42 14.35 9.57 3.15
N VAL A 43 15.39 8.76 3.38
CA VAL A 43 15.34 7.63 4.32
C VAL A 43 15.11 8.13 5.76
N MET A 44 15.85 9.15 6.20
CA MET A 44 15.72 9.74 7.54
C MET A 44 14.32 10.31 7.78
N GLU A 45 13.79 11.09 6.84
CA GLU A 45 12.46 11.67 6.93
C GLU A 45 11.39 10.58 7.07
N ARG A 46 11.46 9.55 6.21
CA ARG A 46 10.49 8.47 6.19
C ARG A 46 10.52 7.60 7.45
N LEU A 47 11.72 7.29 7.94
CA LEU A 47 11.88 6.50 9.16
C LEU A 47 11.50 7.31 10.41
N GLY A 48 11.68 8.62 10.41
CA GLY A 48 11.22 9.50 11.49
C GLY A 48 9.71 9.42 11.72
N THR A 49 8.90 9.38 10.66
CA THR A 49 7.44 9.21 10.77
C THR A 49 7.02 7.83 11.27
N ARG A 50 7.94 6.86 11.28
CA ARG A 50 7.74 5.47 11.75
C ARG A 50 8.33 5.20 13.11
N HIS A 51 8.65 6.24 13.87
CA HIS A 51 9.26 6.19 15.20
C HIS A 51 10.61 5.46 15.26
N ALA A 52 11.37 5.50 14.14
CA ALA A 52 12.73 4.98 14.15
C ALA A 52 13.70 5.97 14.84
N GLU A 53 14.57 5.44 15.68
CA GLU A 53 15.59 6.18 16.40
C GLU A 53 16.98 5.86 15.83
N LEU A 54 17.65 6.88 15.27
CA LEU A 54 18.99 6.71 14.73
C LEU A 54 19.97 6.38 15.85
N GLN A 55 20.66 5.25 15.73
CA GLN A 55 21.68 4.79 16.67
C GLN A 55 23.08 5.12 16.19
N ASN A 56 23.33 4.90 14.89
CA ASN A 56 24.64 5.10 14.31
C ASN A 56 24.53 5.53 12.85
N MET A 57 25.48 6.36 12.41
CA MET A 57 25.60 6.80 11.03
C MET A 57 27.08 6.92 10.65
N GLY A 58 27.45 6.34 9.54
CA GLY A 58 28.81 6.38 9.01
C GLY A 58 28.83 6.39 7.50
N THR A 59 29.92 6.89 6.93
CA THR A 59 30.16 6.82 5.49
C THR A 59 31.19 5.73 5.20
N ARG A 60 30.88 4.86 4.23
CA ARG A 60 31.83 3.85 3.72
C ARG A 60 32.52 4.35 2.44
N GLU A 61 33.59 3.68 2.08
CA GLU A 61 34.26 3.91 0.80
C GLU A 61 33.26 3.77 -0.36
N GLY A 62 33.33 4.67 -1.35
CA GLY A 62 32.45 4.68 -2.51
C GLY A 62 31.18 5.54 -2.37
N GLY A 63 31.07 6.41 -1.35
CA GLY A 63 29.94 7.33 -1.18
C GLY A 63 28.65 6.65 -0.70
N MET A 64 28.78 5.49 -0.08
CA MET A 64 27.68 4.78 0.59
C MET A 64 27.61 5.19 2.05
N SER A 65 26.43 5.58 2.50
CA SER A 65 26.12 5.84 3.91
C SER A 65 25.58 4.57 4.56
N HIS A 66 26.07 4.26 5.74
CA HIS A 66 25.59 3.19 6.60
C HIS A 66 24.82 3.81 7.77
N LEU A 67 23.58 3.37 7.96
CA LEU A 67 22.67 3.88 8.97
C LEU A 67 22.14 2.72 9.80
N GLU A 68 22.09 2.91 11.12
CA GLU A 68 21.51 1.93 12.06
C GLU A 68 20.40 2.61 12.87
N PHE A 69 19.25 1.97 12.94
CA PHE A 69 18.07 2.48 13.66
C PHE A 69 17.50 1.42 14.58
N LEU A 70 16.97 1.84 15.73
CA LEU A 70 16.00 1.07 16.47
C LEU A 70 14.60 1.50 16.00
N ILE A 71 13.79 0.56 15.57
CA ILE A 71 12.47 0.82 15.01
C ILE A 71 11.44 -0.19 15.54
N PRO A 72 10.21 0.25 15.88
CA PRO A 72 9.12 -0.69 16.13
C PRO A 72 8.91 -1.62 14.93
N ALA A 73 8.79 -2.93 15.17
CA ALA A 73 8.65 -3.92 14.09
C ALA A 73 7.46 -3.60 13.17
N ARG A 74 6.36 -3.03 13.72
CA ARG A 74 5.21 -2.54 12.93
C ARG A 74 5.57 -1.39 11.99
N GLY A 75 6.61 -0.60 12.30
CA GLY A 75 7.14 0.45 11.44
C GLY A 75 7.84 -0.06 10.18
N LEU A 76 8.23 -1.35 10.14
CA LEU A 76 8.82 -1.99 8.97
C LEU A 76 7.76 -2.57 8.02
N LEU A 77 6.51 -2.72 8.47
CA LEU A 77 5.43 -3.21 7.61
C LEU A 77 5.21 -2.24 6.46
N GLY A 78 5.25 -2.75 5.23
CA GLY A 78 5.14 -1.96 4.00
C GLY A 78 6.35 -1.06 3.68
N TYR A 79 7.32 -0.92 4.58
CA TYR A 79 8.45 -0.01 4.38
C TYR A 79 9.39 -0.46 3.25
N ARG A 80 9.57 -1.76 3.05
CA ARG A 80 10.49 -2.29 2.03
C ARG A 80 10.15 -1.79 0.62
N SER A 81 8.89 -1.84 0.23
CA SER A 81 8.43 -1.36 -1.09
C SER A 81 8.68 0.13 -1.26
N GLN A 82 8.42 0.90 -0.20
CA GLN A 82 8.63 2.34 -0.17
C GLN A 82 10.12 2.69 -0.23
N PHE A 83 10.95 2.02 0.56
CA PHE A 83 12.40 2.16 0.57
C PHE A 83 13.01 1.93 -0.82
N MET A 84 12.58 0.89 -1.52
CA MET A 84 13.06 0.61 -2.89
C MET A 84 12.65 1.72 -3.87
N THR A 85 11.49 2.34 -3.69
CA THR A 85 11.04 3.47 -4.49
C THR A 85 11.84 4.73 -4.17
N ASP A 86 11.98 5.08 -2.90
CA ASP A 86 12.67 6.28 -2.42
C ASP A 86 14.17 6.27 -2.77
N THR A 87 14.78 5.07 -2.88
CA THR A 87 16.19 4.89 -3.23
C THR A 87 16.43 4.51 -4.70
N ASN A 88 15.38 4.49 -5.54
CA ASN A 88 15.45 4.00 -6.93
C ASN A 88 16.12 2.61 -7.03
N GLY A 89 15.92 1.74 -6.06
CA GLY A 89 16.52 0.41 -5.99
C GLY A 89 18.01 0.37 -5.57
N ASN A 90 18.60 1.52 -5.24
CA ASN A 90 20.03 1.60 -4.88
C ASN A 90 20.31 1.47 -3.37
N GLY A 91 19.42 0.84 -2.62
CA GLY A 91 19.59 0.66 -1.19
C GLY A 91 19.58 -0.81 -0.77
N ILE A 92 20.29 -1.11 0.30
CA ILE A 92 20.27 -2.40 0.98
C ILE A 92 19.67 -2.18 2.36
N MET A 93 18.73 -3.03 2.75
CA MET A 93 18.03 -2.97 4.02
C MET A 93 18.00 -4.36 4.66
N ASN A 94 18.49 -4.44 5.88
CA ASN A 94 18.44 -5.63 6.71
C ASN A 94 17.93 -5.25 8.10
N HIS A 95 17.23 -6.15 8.76
CA HIS A 95 16.76 -5.93 10.13
C HIS A 95 16.84 -7.22 10.94
N ILE A 96 16.99 -7.06 12.25
CA ILE A 96 17.05 -8.16 13.20
C ILE A 96 16.32 -7.76 14.48
N PHE A 97 15.62 -8.73 15.09
CA PHE A 97 14.95 -8.51 16.37
C PHE A 97 15.93 -8.12 17.47
N ASN A 98 15.65 -6.99 18.16
CA ASN A 98 16.50 -6.43 19.21
C ASN A 98 15.93 -6.62 20.61
N GLY A 99 14.62 -6.72 20.75
CA GLY A 99 13.98 -6.86 22.07
C GLY A 99 12.57 -6.26 22.11
N TYR A 100 12.06 -5.98 23.30
CA TYR A 100 10.80 -5.32 23.56
C TYR A 100 11.06 -4.02 24.29
N GLU A 101 10.39 -2.93 23.87
CA GLU A 101 10.40 -1.63 24.54
C GLU A 101 8.98 -1.12 24.73
N GLU A 102 8.80 -0.06 25.52
CA GLU A 102 7.52 0.60 25.72
C GLU A 102 6.94 1.05 24.36
N TYR A 103 5.63 0.93 24.21
CA TYR A 103 4.90 1.34 23.01
C TYR A 103 5.16 2.83 22.68
N LYS A 104 5.66 3.10 21.48
CA LYS A 104 6.12 4.43 21.04
C LYS A 104 5.01 5.31 20.42
N GLY A 105 3.74 4.94 20.59
CA GLY A 105 2.62 5.69 20.02
C GLY A 105 2.23 5.19 18.62
N ASP A 106 1.16 5.75 18.07
CA ASP A 106 0.62 5.32 16.77
C ASP A 106 1.57 5.69 15.62
N ILE A 107 1.73 4.77 14.68
CA ILE A 107 2.41 5.02 13.41
C ILE A 107 1.31 5.27 12.38
N GLU A 108 1.38 6.41 11.71
CA GLU A 108 0.48 6.71 10.61
C GLU A 108 0.69 5.69 9.49
N GLN A 109 -0.35 4.91 9.21
CA GLN A 109 -0.39 3.99 8.09
C GLN A 109 -0.59 4.77 6.77
N ARG A 110 -1.24 4.19 5.80
CA ARG A 110 -1.60 4.84 4.56
C ARG A 110 -2.51 6.06 4.81
N SER A 111 -2.06 7.26 4.41
CA SER A 111 -2.83 8.51 4.50
C SER A 111 -3.87 8.67 3.39
N THR A 112 -3.80 7.82 2.35
CA THR A 112 -4.72 7.81 1.20
C THR A 112 -5.93 6.93 1.45
N GLY A 113 -7.07 7.28 0.82
CA GLY A 113 -8.30 6.50 0.87
C GLY A 113 -8.38 5.43 -0.22
N SER A 114 -9.43 4.64 -0.17
CA SER A 114 -9.76 3.60 -1.14
C SER A 114 -10.84 4.06 -2.11
N ILE A 115 -10.79 3.58 -3.36
CA ILE A 115 -11.91 3.69 -4.30
C ILE A 115 -12.67 2.36 -4.22
N ILE A 116 -13.94 2.43 -3.77
CA ILE A 116 -14.77 1.29 -3.43
C ILE A 116 -15.90 1.14 -4.45
N VAL A 117 -16.20 -0.08 -4.81
CA VAL A 117 -17.29 -0.41 -5.73
C VAL A 117 -18.65 -0.23 -5.06
N HIS A 118 -19.56 0.49 -5.75
CA HIS A 118 -20.93 0.76 -5.27
C HIS A 118 -21.87 -0.44 -5.41
N GLU A 119 -21.75 -1.23 -6.48
CA GLU A 119 -22.67 -2.33 -6.79
C GLU A 119 -21.97 -3.50 -7.47
N THR A 120 -22.49 -4.70 -7.27
CA THR A 120 -21.99 -5.92 -7.91
C THR A 120 -22.29 -5.91 -9.41
N GLY A 121 -21.29 -6.26 -10.24
CA GLY A 121 -21.45 -6.30 -11.70
C GLY A 121 -20.13 -6.50 -12.43
N GLU A 122 -20.07 -6.00 -13.65
CA GLU A 122 -18.88 -6.00 -14.47
C GLU A 122 -18.46 -4.55 -14.78
N THR A 123 -17.18 -4.25 -14.66
CA THR A 123 -16.65 -2.91 -14.89
C THR A 123 -16.75 -2.51 -16.35
N THR A 124 -17.23 -1.30 -16.60
CA THR A 124 -17.35 -0.74 -17.96
C THR A 124 -16.25 0.32 -18.19
N SER A 125 -15.87 0.52 -19.46
CA SER A 125 -14.94 1.59 -19.83
C SER A 125 -15.45 2.97 -19.39
N TYR A 126 -16.76 3.20 -19.49
CA TYR A 126 -17.38 4.47 -19.08
C TYR A 126 -17.34 4.67 -17.55
N GLY A 127 -17.65 3.63 -16.77
CA GLY A 127 -17.60 3.68 -15.32
C GLY A 127 -16.17 3.93 -14.82
N LEU A 128 -15.18 3.22 -15.39
CA LEU A 128 -13.76 3.40 -15.04
C LEU A 128 -13.23 4.76 -15.49
N PHE A 129 -13.65 5.28 -16.66
CA PHE A 129 -13.26 6.63 -17.11
C PHE A 129 -13.68 7.71 -16.09
N ASN A 130 -14.85 7.58 -15.50
CA ASN A 130 -15.30 8.49 -14.45
C ASN A 130 -14.54 8.28 -13.12
N ALA A 131 -14.20 7.03 -12.80
CA ALA A 131 -13.50 6.70 -11.57
C ALA A 131 -12.01 7.11 -11.61
N GLN A 132 -11.33 7.03 -12.77
CA GLN A 132 -9.91 7.37 -12.90
C GLN A 132 -9.58 8.82 -12.56
N SER A 133 -10.53 9.74 -12.65
CA SER A 133 -10.35 11.14 -12.25
C SER A 133 -10.26 11.31 -10.72
N ARG A 134 -10.62 10.28 -9.96
CA ARG A 134 -10.64 10.26 -8.49
C ARG A 134 -9.41 9.63 -7.89
N GLY A 135 -8.62 8.89 -8.69
CA GLY A 135 -7.39 8.27 -8.22
C GLY A 135 -6.85 7.19 -9.16
N ARG A 136 -5.92 6.42 -8.66
CA ARG A 136 -5.24 5.34 -9.37
C ARG A 136 -6.05 4.05 -9.29
N LEU A 137 -6.40 3.46 -10.43
CA LEU A 137 -7.18 2.23 -10.48
C LEU A 137 -6.27 0.98 -10.53
N PHE A 138 -6.72 -0.11 -9.92
CA PHE A 138 -6.02 -1.40 -9.87
C PHE A 138 -6.54 -2.42 -10.87
N ILE A 139 -7.72 -2.18 -11.45
CA ILE A 139 -8.41 -3.08 -12.38
C ILE A 139 -8.78 -2.37 -13.69
N GLY A 140 -8.94 -3.16 -14.75
CA GLY A 140 -9.38 -2.69 -16.06
C GLY A 140 -10.88 -2.94 -16.31
N ALA A 141 -11.33 -2.65 -17.54
CA ALA A 141 -12.70 -2.91 -17.98
C ALA A 141 -12.94 -4.43 -18.21
N GLY A 142 -14.19 -4.86 -18.07
CA GLY A 142 -14.59 -6.26 -18.25
C GLY A 142 -14.21 -7.16 -17.06
N VAL A 143 -13.99 -6.58 -15.88
CA VAL A 143 -13.67 -7.33 -14.65
C VAL A 143 -14.91 -7.44 -13.79
N ALA A 144 -15.23 -8.64 -13.34
CA ALA A 144 -16.29 -8.87 -12.38
C ALA A 144 -15.90 -8.30 -11.00
N VAL A 145 -16.80 -7.49 -10.43
CA VAL A 145 -16.63 -6.81 -9.14
C VAL A 145 -17.86 -7.02 -8.27
N TYR A 146 -17.69 -6.86 -6.97
CA TYR A 146 -18.77 -6.90 -6.00
C TYR A 146 -18.83 -5.61 -5.18
N GLU A 147 -19.99 -5.33 -4.59
CA GLU A 147 -20.17 -4.20 -3.69
C GLU A 147 -19.18 -4.26 -2.52
N GLY A 148 -18.49 -3.16 -2.24
CA GLY A 148 -17.48 -3.08 -1.21
C GLY A 148 -16.06 -3.44 -1.67
N MET A 149 -15.86 -3.99 -2.88
CA MET A 149 -14.53 -4.31 -3.40
C MET A 149 -13.70 -3.04 -3.61
N VAL A 150 -12.46 -3.02 -3.13
CA VAL A 150 -11.50 -1.93 -3.37
C VAL A 150 -10.85 -2.10 -4.74
N ILE A 151 -10.99 -1.09 -5.58
CA ILE A 151 -10.52 -1.13 -6.98
C ILE A 151 -9.52 -0.03 -7.32
N GLY A 152 -9.16 0.80 -6.36
CA GLY A 152 -8.23 1.88 -6.58
C GLY A 152 -7.85 2.61 -5.31
N GLU A 153 -6.91 3.54 -5.44
CA GLU A 153 -6.42 4.42 -4.41
C GLU A 153 -6.83 5.87 -4.70
N SER A 154 -7.45 6.51 -3.72
CA SER A 154 -7.79 7.94 -3.75
C SER A 154 -6.61 8.76 -3.21
N PRO A 155 -6.23 9.91 -3.82
CA PRO A 155 -5.22 10.79 -3.25
C PRO A 155 -5.70 11.52 -1.98
N LYS A 156 -7.00 11.45 -1.66
CA LYS A 156 -7.59 11.98 -0.43
C LYS A 156 -7.57 10.90 0.65
N SER A 157 -7.62 11.32 1.90
CA SER A 157 -7.68 10.41 3.06
C SER A 157 -9.00 9.65 3.20
N GLU A 158 -10.07 10.17 2.61
CA GLU A 158 -11.40 9.57 2.65
C GLU A 158 -11.60 8.56 1.53
N ASP A 159 -12.32 7.49 1.85
CA ASP A 159 -12.73 6.48 0.89
C ASP A 159 -13.84 7.03 -0.02
N ILE A 160 -13.81 6.63 -1.28
CA ILE A 160 -14.73 7.13 -2.31
C ILE A 160 -15.47 5.96 -2.93
N VAL A 161 -16.79 5.93 -2.77
CA VAL A 161 -17.64 4.93 -3.44
C VAL A 161 -17.93 5.36 -4.88
N CYS A 162 -17.69 4.47 -5.83
CA CYS A 162 -17.86 4.72 -7.26
C CYS A 162 -18.70 3.62 -7.93
N ASN A 163 -19.64 4.02 -8.79
CA ASN A 163 -20.33 3.08 -9.66
C ASN A 163 -19.51 2.88 -10.94
N VAL A 164 -18.76 1.76 -11.01
CA VAL A 164 -17.90 1.40 -12.14
C VAL A 164 -18.57 0.43 -13.11
N CYS A 165 -19.77 -0.06 -12.78
CA CYS A 165 -20.57 -0.93 -13.64
C CYS A 165 -21.49 -0.14 -14.59
N LYS A 166 -21.61 1.17 -14.39
CA LYS A 166 -22.49 2.04 -15.16
C LYS A 166 -22.09 2.11 -16.62
N ALA A 167 -23.01 1.76 -17.51
CA ALA A 167 -22.85 1.94 -18.95
C ALA A 167 -23.21 3.38 -19.39
N LYS A 168 -22.62 3.83 -20.49
CA LYS A 168 -23.01 5.10 -21.13
C LYS A 168 -24.42 4.95 -21.70
N HIS A 169 -25.37 5.76 -21.24
CA HIS A 169 -26.66 5.85 -21.90
C HIS A 169 -26.53 6.60 -23.24
N LEU A 170 -26.93 5.94 -24.32
CA LEU A 170 -27.02 6.57 -25.63
C LEU A 170 -28.18 7.58 -25.63
N THR A 171 -27.88 8.86 -25.47
CA THR A 171 -28.93 9.90 -25.34
C THR A 171 -29.25 10.64 -26.62
N ASN A 172 -28.54 10.47 -27.77
CA ASN A 172 -28.92 11.10 -29.02
C ASN A 172 -28.22 10.50 -30.24
N THR A 173 -29.02 10.15 -31.26
CA THR A 173 -28.57 9.66 -32.58
C THR A 173 -27.79 10.69 -33.42
N ARG A 174 -27.77 11.97 -33.05
CA ARG A 174 -27.07 13.04 -33.78
C ARG A 174 -25.62 13.24 -33.34
N ALA A 175 -25.17 12.63 -32.23
CA ALA A 175 -23.80 12.76 -31.70
C ALA A 175 -22.96 11.48 -31.92
N SER A 176 -23.38 10.54 -32.75
CA SER A 176 -22.66 9.28 -32.99
C SER A 176 -21.33 9.43 -33.76
N GLY A 177 -21.03 10.63 -34.26
CA GLY A 177 -19.76 10.94 -34.92
C GLY A 177 -18.66 11.52 -34.05
N SER A 178 -18.92 11.81 -32.77
CA SER A 178 -17.94 12.41 -31.84
C SER A 178 -17.73 11.57 -30.57
N ASP A 179 -17.89 10.26 -30.66
CA ASP A 179 -17.42 9.37 -29.58
C ASP A 179 -15.88 9.34 -29.62
N ASP A 180 -15.26 10.37 -29.04
CA ASP A 180 -13.84 10.30 -28.71
C ASP A 180 -13.63 9.04 -27.89
N ALA A 181 -12.74 8.15 -28.37
CA ALA A 181 -12.41 6.93 -27.68
C ALA A 181 -11.99 7.25 -26.24
N LEU A 182 -12.71 6.73 -25.25
CA LEU A 182 -12.42 6.95 -23.84
C LEU A 182 -11.01 6.46 -23.56
N LYS A 183 -10.09 7.39 -23.28
CA LYS A 183 -8.73 7.05 -22.89
C LYS A 183 -8.71 6.62 -21.45
N LEU A 184 -8.58 5.31 -21.21
CA LEU A 184 -8.33 4.76 -19.89
C LEU A 184 -6.82 4.72 -19.64
N VAL A 185 -6.43 5.18 -18.46
CA VAL A 185 -5.08 4.98 -17.95
C VAL A 185 -4.92 3.49 -17.65
N PRO A 186 -3.81 2.85 -18.05
CA PRO A 186 -3.56 1.45 -17.69
C PRO A 186 -3.66 1.22 -16.20
N PRO A 187 -4.35 0.15 -15.75
CA PRO A 187 -4.49 -0.14 -14.32
C PRO A 187 -3.15 -0.51 -13.68
N SER A 188 -2.95 -0.10 -12.44
CA SER A 188 -1.80 -0.49 -11.62
C SER A 188 -2.09 -1.82 -10.95
N ILE A 189 -1.85 -2.93 -11.65
CA ILE A 189 -2.09 -4.27 -11.10
C ILE A 189 -1.11 -4.53 -9.95
N MET A 190 -1.63 -4.82 -8.76
CA MET A 190 -0.83 -5.06 -7.57
C MET A 190 -0.48 -6.55 -7.41
N SER A 191 0.75 -6.82 -6.96
CA SER A 191 1.15 -8.14 -6.48
C SER A 191 0.49 -8.43 -5.12
N LEU A 192 0.62 -9.66 -4.63
CA LEU A 192 0.13 -10.01 -3.29
C LEU A 192 0.80 -9.15 -2.21
N GLU A 193 2.11 -9.00 -2.29
CA GLU A 193 2.88 -8.18 -1.34
C GLU A 193 2.41 -6.73 -1.37
N GLN A 194 2.24 -6.14 -2.55
CA GLN A 194 1.75 -4.78 -2.71
C GLN A 194 0.33 -4.60 -2.17
N SER A 195 -0.53 -5.61 -2.35
CA SER A 195 -1.88 -5.60 -1.80
C SER A 195 -1.87 -5.63 -0.27
N LEU A 196 -1.00 -6.48 0.33
CA LEU A 196 -0.83 -6.56 1.78
C LEU A 196 -0.23 -5.29 2.38
N ASP A 197 0.68 -4.63 1.66
CA ASP A 197 1.25 -3.33 2.06
C ASP A 197 0.24 -2.18 1.95
N PHE A 198 -0.76 -2.34 1.07
CA PHE A 198 -1.76 -1.32 0.80
C PHE A 198 -2.93 -1.32 1.78
N ILE A 199 -3.41 -2.49 2.22
CA ILE A 199 -4.62 -2.63 3.03
C ILE A 199 -4.49 -1.98 4.42
N LYS A 200 -5.61 -1.42 4.91
CA LYS A 200 -5.80 -0.95 6.29
C LYS A 200 -6.39 -2.06 7.16
N ASP A 201 -6.51 -1.79 8.46
CA ASP A 201 -7.01 -2.77 9.45
C ASP A 201 -8.46 -3.24 9.19
N ASP A 202 -9.25 -2.45 8.48
CA ASP A 202 -10.63 -2.74 8.07
C ASP A 202 -10.76 -3.34 6.65
N GLU A 203 -9.63 -3.55 5.96
CA GLU A 203 -9.57 -4.11 4.62
C GLU A 203 -8.95 -5.53 4.65
N LEU A 204 -9.32 -6.36 3.70
CA LEU A 204 -8.83 -7.74 3.55
C LEU A 204 -8.33 -7.96 2.12
N VAL A 205 -7.30 -8.79 1.97
CA VAL A 205 -6.90 -9.30 0.65
C VAL A 205 -7.53 -10.66 0.41
N GLU A 206 -8.37 -10.76 -0.60
CA GLU A 206 -8.91 -12.02 -1.09
C GLU A 206 -7.94 -12.63 -2.11
N VAL A 207 -7.53 -13.86 -1.86
CA VAL A 207 -6.65 -14.64 -2.75
C VAL A 207 -7.42 -15.83 -3.29
N THR A 208 -7.65 -15.85 -4.59
CA THR A 208 -8.23 -16.98 -5.31
C THR A 208 -7.20 -17.57 -6.29
N PRO A 209 -7.43 -18.74 -6.90
CA PRO A 209 -6.54 -19.28 -7.91
C PRO A 209 -6.24 -18.31 -9.05
N ASN A 210 -7.20 -17.50 -9.45
CA ASN A 210 -7.13 -16.64 -10.60
C ASN A 210 -6.87 -15.17 -10.26
N ASN A 211 -7.38 -14.68 -9.11
CA ASN A 211 -7.40 -13.26 -8.78
C ASN A 211 -6.81 -12.97 -7.39
N ILE A 212 -6.31 -11.75 -7.24
CA ILE A 212 -6.04 -11.09 -5.96
C ILE A 212 -6.96 -9.87 -5.97
N ARG A 213 -7.76 -9.69 -4.91
CA ARG A 213 -8.72 -8.60 -4.75
C ARG A 213 -8.60 -8.02 -3.34
N ILE A 214 -9.04 -6.78 -3.16
CA ILE A 214 -9.08 -6.12 -1.85
C ILE A 214 -10.54 -5.75 -1.55
#